data_ff8c63220d4c3d6d5bc894e45f22493f
#
_entry.id   ff8c63220d4c3d6d5bc894e45f22493f
#
_cell.length_a   1.000
_cell.length_b   1.000
_cell.length_c   1.000
_cell.angle_alpha   90.00
_cell.angle_beta   90.00
_cell.angle_gamma   90.00
#
_symmetry.space_group_name_H-M   'P 1'
#
loop_
_entity.id
_entity.type
_entity.pdbx_description
1 polymer ?
#
loop_
_entity_poly.entity_id
_entity_poly.type
_entity_poly.pdbx_seq_one_letter_code
_entity_poly.pdbx_strand_id
1 'polypeptide(L)'
;MAKEISGYVKLQVKGGAANPAPPVGPALGSKGVNIMEFCKQFNARTQDKQGKVVPVLITVYSDKSFDFVIKTAPAPVQLMEAAKIQKGSKESNRQKVGKVTWAQVEEIAKDKMADLNAFTLHSAMSMVAGTARSIGITVDGKAPWEN
;
A
#
# COMPACT_ATOMS: atom_id res chain seq x y z
N MET A 1 -9.29 8.81 29.48
CA MET A 1 -10.24 7.77 29.09
C MET A 1 -10.01 7.38 27.63
N ALA A 2 -10.13 6.09 27.34
CA ALA A 2 -10.05 5.63 25.95
C ALA A 2 -11.26 6.15 25.17
N LYS A 3 -11.01 6.71 23.99
CA LYS A 3 -12.08 7.16 23.09
C LYS A 3 -12.72 5.96 22.41
N GLU A 4 -14.02 6.01 22.26
CA GLU A 4 -14.75 4.97 21.54
C GLU A 4 -14.50 5.08 20.04
N ILE A 5 -14.15 3.96 19.41
CA ILE A 5 -13.89 3.92 17.98
C ILE A 5 -15.23 3.83 17.23
N SER A 6 -15.51 4.84 16.40
CA SER A 6 -16.69 4.85 15.54
C SER A 6 -16.52 4.00 14.28
N GLY A 7 -15.32 3.94 13.76
CA GLY A 7 -15.01 3.13 12.58
C GLY A 7 -13.62 3.35 12.04
N TYR A 8 -13.33 2.65 10.95
CA TYR A 8 -12.05 2.72 10.26
C TYR A 8 -12.26 3.12 8.80
N VAL A 9 -11.30 3.87 8.26
CA VAL A 9 -11.27 4.21 6.84
C VAL A 9 -9.89 3.82 6.31
N LYS A 10 -9.87 3.06 5.21
CA LYS A 10 -8.64 2.67 4.53
C LYS A 10 -8.58 3.36 3.18
N LEU A 11 -7.50 4.10 2.94
CA LEU A 11 -7.31 4.87 1.72
C LEU A 11 -5.91 4.64 1.16
N GLN A 12 -5.78 4.83 -0.15
CA GLN A 12 -4.49 4.93 -0.82
C GLN A 12 -4.39 6.33 -1.43
N VAL A 13 -3.45 7.12 -0.93
CA VAL A 13 -3.29 8.52 -1.31
C VAL A 13 -1.83 8.77 -1.72
N LYS A 14 -1.63 9.61 -2.72
CA LYS A 14 -0.28 10.02 -3.11
C LYS A 14 0.33 10.89 -2.01
N GLY A 15 1.56 10.54 -1.60
CA GLY A 15 2.28 11.29 -0.59
C GLY A 15 2.47 12.75 -0.96
N GLY A 16 2.22 13.65 -0.02
CA GLY A 16 2.34 15.08 -0.23
C GLY A 16 1.27 15.72 -1.10
N ALA A 17 0.31 14.94 -1.60
CA ALA A 17 -0.70 15.41 -2.57
C ALA A 17 -2.14 15.07 -2.16
N ALA A 18 -2.40 14.88 -0.85
CA ALA A 18 -3.75 14.66 -0.36
C ALA A 18 -4.60 15.92 -0.52
N ASN A 19 -5.78 15.77 -1.06
CA ASN A 19 -6.73 16.87 -1.25
C ASN A 19 -8.17 16.39 -1.00
N PRO A 20 -9.15 17.30 -0.86
CA PRO A 20 -10.54 16.93 -0.60
C PRO A 20 -11.25 16.24 -1.78
N ALA A 21 -10.61 16.15 -2.94
CA ALA A 21 -11.19 15.48 -4.11
C ALA A 21 -11.30 13.96 -3.86
N PRO A 22 -12.19 13.23 -4.58
CA PRO A 22 -12.26 11.78 -4.46
C PRO A 22 -10.89 11.13 -4.67
N PRO A 23 -10.54 10.05 -3.94
CA PRO A 23 -11.41 9.29 -3.02
C PRO A 23 -11.43 9.77 -1.56
N VAL A 24 -10.64 10.79 -1.20
CA VAL A 24 -10.45 11.23 0.19
C VAL A 24 -11.73 11.87 0.75
N GLY A 25 -12.29 12.82 0.02
CA GLY A 25 -13.46 13.58 0.45
C GLY A 25 -14.66 12.72 0.85
N PRO A 26 -15.19 11.91 -0.07
CA PRO A 26 -16.36 11.07 0.21
C PRO A 26 -16.12 10.06 1.33
N ALA A 27 -14.94 9.45 1.40
CA ALA A 27 -14.60 8.45 2.42
C ALA A 27 -14.57 9.05 3.83
N LEU A 28 -13.95 10.21 4.00
CA LEU A 28 -13.87 10.89 5.29
C LEU A 28 -15.16 11.63 5.63
N GLY A 29 -15.81 12.21 4.63
CA GLY A 29 -17.07 12.91 4.81
C GLY A 29 -18.18 12.03 5.35
N SER A 30 -18.25 10.78 4.91
CA SER A 30 -19.23 9.80 5.40
C SER A 30 -19.06 9.48 6.89
N LYS A 31 -17.87 9.68 7.44
CA LYS A 31 -17.55 9.48 8.85
C LYS A 31 -17.58 10.77 9.69
N GLY A 32 -17.80 11.90 9.05
CA GLY A 32 -17.86 13.19 9.74
C GLY A 32 -16.50 13.76 10.16
N VAL A 33 -15.42 13.28 9.54
CA VAL A 33 -14.04 13.72 9.83
C VAL A 33 -13.74 15.02 9.08
N ASN A 34 -12.92 15.90 9.70
CA ASN A 34 -12.44 17.11 9.05
C ASN A 34 -11.41 16.79 7.98
N ILE A 35 -11.85 16.86 6.73
CA ILE A 35 -11.05 16.48 5.56
C ILE A 35 -9.81 17.38 5.40
N MET A 36 -9.96 18.68 5.59
CA MET A 36 -8.86 19.64 5.42
C MET A 36 -7.74 19.39 6.43
N GLU A 37 -8.11 19.13 7.68
CA GLU A 37 -7.14 18.84 8.74
C GLU A 37 -6.38 17.54 8.46
N PHE A 38 -7.09 16.51 8.01
CA PHE A 38 -6.47 15.26 7.59
C PHE A 38 -5.47 15.48 6.46
N CYS A 39 -5.86 16.19 5.41
CA CYS A 39 -4.99 16.49 4.26
C CYS A 39 -3.73 17.23 4.70
N LYS A 40 -3.87 18.22 5.57
CA LYS A 40 -2.75 18.99 6.09
C LYS A 40 -1.75 18.13 6.86
N GLN A 41 -2.26 17.32 7.80
CA GLN A 41 -1.42 16.44 8.61
C GLN A 41 -0.77 15.35 7.77
N PHE A 42 -1.52 14.75 6.87
CA PHE A 42 -1.01 13.71 5.96
C PHE A 42 0.11 14.25 5.07
N ASN A 43 -0.10 15.40 4.45
CA ASN A 43 0.90 16.02 3.59
C ASN A 43 2.17 16.35 4.37
N ALA A 44 2.03 16.83 5.61
CA ALA A 44 3.18 17.13 6.47
C ALA A 44 4.01 15.87 6.79
N ARG A 45 3.33 14.73 7.02
CA ARG A 45 4.00 13.46 7.35
C ARG A 45 4.55 12.71 6.14
N THR A 46 4.09 13.02 4.93
CA THR A 46 4.47 12.30 3.71
C THR A 46 5.31 13.14 2.74
N GLN A 47 5.92 14.22 3.21
CA GLN A 47 6.77 15.07 2.38
C GLN A 47 7.94 14.31 1.76
N ASP A 48 8.50 13.35 2.49
CA ASP A 48 9.59 12.48 2.03
C ASP A 48 9.15 11.41 1.02
N LYS A 49 7.84 11.21 0.87
CA LYS A 49 7.24 10.20 -0.01
C LYS A 49 6.41 10.81 -1.14
N GLN A 50 6.80 11.99 -1.57
CA GLN A 50 6.07 12.70 -2.65
C GLN A 50 6.02 11.86 -3.93
N GLY A 51 4.83 11.82 -4.54
CA GLY A 51 4.59 11.11 -5.79
C GLY A 51 4.39 9.60 -5.65
N LYS A 52 4.66 9.02 -4.47
CA LYS A 52 4.41 7.60 -4.21
C LYS A 52 3.03 7.41 -3.61
N VAL A 53 2.35 6.34 -4.03
CA VAL A 53 1.08 5.94 -3.42
C VAL A 53 1.37 5.37 -2.04
N VAL A 54 0.68 5.88 -1.02
CA VAL A 54 0.85 5.47 0.38
C VAL A 54 -0.49 5.00 0.92
N PRO A 55 -0.58 3.78 1.45
CA PRO A 55 -1.79 3.32 2.14
C PRO A 55 -1.87 3.97 3.51
N VAL A 56 -3.08 4.39 3.88
CA VAL A 56 -3.37 5.02 5.17
C VAL A 56 -4.54 4.30 5.82
N LEU A 57 -4.37 3.93 7.08
CA LEU A 57 -5.45 3.44 7.91
C LEU A 57 -5.86 4.55 8.88
N ILE A 58 -7.08 5.04 8.76
CA ILE A 58 -7.61 6.12 9.57
C ILE A 58 -8.58 5.52 10.58
N THR A 59 -8.34 5.78 11.86
CA THR A 59 -9.26 5.41 12.95
C THR A 59 -10.10 6.62 13.32
N VAL A 60 -11.41 6.50 13.21
CA VAL A 60 -12.36 7.57 13.53
C VAL A 60 -13.00 7.29 14.89
N TYR A 61 -13.01 8.28 15.76
CA TYR A 61 -13.59 8.18 17.10
C TYR A 61 -14.98 8.82 17.16
N SER A 62 -15.73 8.48 18.20
CA SER A 62 -17.11 8.96 18.40
C SER A 62 -17.24 10.49 18.54
N ASP A 63 -16.16 11.15 18.99
CA ASP A 63 -16.10 12.61 19.11
C ASP A 63 -15.68 13.32 17.79
N LYS A 64 -15.65 12.56 16.67
CA LYS A 64 -15.22 13.01 15.34
C LYS A 64 -13.72 13.33 15.23
N SER A 65 -12.94 13.03 16.26
CA SER A 65 -11.49 13.06 16.14
C SER A 65 -11.00 11.84 15.35
N PHE A 66 -9.78 11.90 14.87
CA PHE A 66 -9.20 10.81 14.09
C PHE A 66 -7.71 10.66 14.39
N ASP A 67 -7.24 9.42 14.23
CA ASP A 67 -5.81 9.11 14.16
C ASP A 67 -5.55 8.35 12.87
N PHE A 68 -4.34 8.42 12.35
CA PHE A 68 -4.00 7.67 11.16
C PHE A 68 -2.59 7.09 11.22
N VAL A 69 -2.44 5.93 10.59
CA VAL A 69 -1.17 5.22 10.46
C VAL A 69 -0.82 5.13 8.98
N ILE A 70 0.38 5.59 8.64
CA ILE A 70 0.91 5.52 7.28
C ILE A 70 1.69 4.22 7.15
N LYS A 71 1.33 3.40 6.17
CA LYS A 71 2.00 2.14 5.87
C LYS A 71 2.96 2.32 4.69
N THR A 72 3.78 1.31 4.42
CA THR A 72 4.67 1.30 3.27
C THR A 72 3.89 1.23 1.96
N ALA A 73 4.52 1.63 0.84
CA ALA A 73 3.86 1.61 -0.46
C ALA A 73 3.26 0.22 -0.78
N PRO A 74 2.08 0.16 -1.44
CA PRO A 74 1.46 -1.13 -1.75
C PRO A 74 2.36 -2.03 -2.58
N ALA A 75 2.38 -3.33 -2.28
CA ALA A 75 3.19 -4.29 -3.01
C ALA A 75 2.92 -4.28 -4.53
N PRO A 76 1.67 -4.22 -5.02
CA PRO A 76 1.42 -4.13 -6.45
C PRO A 76 2.07 -2.92 -7.13
N VAL A 77 2.08 -1.77 -6.47
CA VAL A 77 2.71 -0.55 -7.00
C VAL A 77 4.22 -0.74 -7.14
N GLN A 78 4.87 -1.26 -6.10
CA GLN A 78 6.30 -1.53 -6.12
C GLN A 78 6.67 -2.57 -7.18
N LEU A 79 5.86 -3.61 -7.33
CA LEU A 79 6.05 -4.65 -8.35
C LEU A 79 5.91 -4.10 -9.76
N MET A 80 4.93 -3.25 -10.01
CA MET A 80 4.74 -2.62 -11.32
C MET A 80 5.90 -1.67 -11.65
N GLU A 81 6.41 -0.93 -10.69
CA GLU A 81 7.60 -0.10 -10.87
C GLU A 81 8.83 -0.95 -11.21
N ALA A 82 9.05 -2.03 -10.49
CA ALA A 82 10.17 -2.95 -10.73
C ALA A 82 10.08 -3.62 -12.11
N ALA A 83 8.88 -3.97 -12.54
CA ALA A 83 8.63 -4.56 -13.87
C ALA A 83 8.53 -3.51 -14.98
N LYS A 84 8.57 -2.22 -14.65
CA LYS A 84 8.45 -1.09 -15.59
C LYS A 84 7.16 -1.11 -16.40
N ILE A 85 6.05 -1.47 -15.75
CA ILE A 85 4.72 -1.46 -16.35
C ILE A 85 3.81 -0.46 -15.62
N GLN A 86 2.82 0.07 -16.31
CA GLN A 86 1.90 1.06 -15.74
C GLN A 86 0.61 0.44 -15.22
N LYS A 87 0.27 -0.74 -15.68
CA LYS A 87 -1.00 -1.40 -15.36
C LYS A 87 -0.82 -2.92 -15.29
N GLY A 88 -1.49 -3.53 -14.33
CA GLY A 88 -1.53 -4.98 -14.21
C GLY A 88 -2.39 -5.64 -15.31
N SER A 89 -2.33 -6.97 -15.37
CA SER A 89 -3.11 -7.75 -16.34
C SER A 89 -4.61 -7.77 -16.00
N LYS A 90 -5.44 -7.75 -17.02
CA LYS A 90 -6.88 -7.99 -16.87
C LYS A 90 -7.19 -9.45 -16.62
N GLU A 91 -6.37 -10.34 -17.17
CA GLU A 91 -6.49 -11.80 -17.06
C GLU A 91 -5.15 -12.39 -16.60
N SER A 92 -4.81 -12.21 -15.34
CA SER A 92 -3.49 -12.52 -14.78
C SER A 92 -3.08 -14.00 -14.93
N ASN A 93 -4.05 -14.90 -14.98
CA ASN A 93 -3.81 -16.34 -15.18
C ASN A 93 -3.51 -16.71 -16.63
N ARG A 94 -3.90 -15.86 -17.58
CA ARG A 94 -3.72 -16.10 -19.01
C ARG A 94 -2.69 -15.20 -19.66
N GLN A 95 -2.70 -13.92 -19.28
CA GLN A 95 -1.80 -12.92 -19.86
C GLN A 95 -0.84 -12.40 -18.78
N LYS A 96 0.45 -12.62 -19.00
CA LYS A 96 1.50 -12.03 -18.17
C LYS A 96 1.98 -10.73 -18.82
N VAL A 97 2.08 -9.67 -18.03
CA VAL A 97 2.38 -8.33 -18.54
C VAL A 97 3.76 -7.83 -18.14
N GLY A 98 4.47 -8.55 -17.28
CA GLY A 98 5.79 -8.15 -16.84
C GLY A 98 6.53 -9.28 -16.16
N LYS A 99 7.81 -9.00 -15.86
CA LYS A 99 8.71 -9.90 -15.13
C LYS A 99 9.47 -9.15 -14.08
N VAL A 100 9.73 -9.80 -12.96
CA VAL A 100 10.65 -9.31 -11.92
C VAL A 100 11.61 -10.45 -11.55
N THR A 101 12.74 -10.10 -10.98
CA THR A 101 13.71 -11.08 -10.48
C THR A 101 13.48 -11.33 -8.99
N TRP A 102 14.00 -12.43 -8.46
CA TRP A 102 13.94 -12.71 -7.03
C TRP A 102 14.69 -11.64 -6.21
N ALA A 103 15.74 -11.04 -6.76
CA ALA A 103 16.44 -9.93 -6.11
C ALA A 103 15.51 -8.72 -5.90
N GLN A 104 14.71 -8.37 -6.90
CA GLN A 104 13.72 -7.29 -6.81
C GLN A 104 12.61 -7.64 -5.80
N VAL A 105 12.15 -8.90 -5.79
CA VAL A 105 11.15 -9.38 -4.81
C VAL A 105 11.72 -9.29 -3.39
N GLU A 106 12.97 -9.66 -3.18
CA GLU A 106 13.65 -9.55 -1.90
C GLU A 106 13.70 -8.11 -1.39
N GLU A 107 14.07 -7.18 -2.26
CA GLU A 107 14.12 -5.75 -1.93
C GLU A 107 12.75 -5.21 -1.50
N ILE A 108 11.70 -5.54 -2.26
CA ILE A 108 10.32 -5.17 -1.92
C ILE A 108 9.89 -5.79 -0.59
N ALA A 109 10.24 -7.06 -0.38
CA ALA A 109 9.90 -7.78 0.86
C ALA A 109 10.59 -7.14 2.07
N LYS A 110 11.85 -6.75 1.96
CA LYS A 110 12.58 -6.05 3.03
C LYS A 110 11.94 -4.72 3.38
N ASP A 111 11.53 -3.95 2.38
CA ASP A 111 10.86 -2.67 2.56
C ASP A 111 9.52 -2.82 3.29
N LYS A 112 8.79 -3.89 3.01
CA LYS A 112 7.47 -4.14 3.58
C LYS A 112 7.47 -4.99 4.86
N MET A 113 8.61 -5.47 5.33
CA MET A 113 8.66 -6.34 6.53
C MET A 113 7.94 -5.72 7.75
N ALA A 114 7.95 -4.41 7.88
CA ALA A 114 7.26 -3.72 8.98
C ALA A 114 5.74 -3.90 8.94
N ASP A 115 5.16 -4.05 7.76
CA ASP A 115 3.71 -4.16 7.56
C ASP A 115 3.24 -5.61 7.35
N LEU A 116 4.16 -6.52 7.01
CA LEU A 116 3.82 -7.90 6.69
C LEU A 116 3.72 -8.78 7.94
N ASN A 117 2.81 -9.73 7.91
CA ASN A 117 2.67 -10.77 8.93
C ASN A 117 3.59 -11.95 8.62
N ALA A 118 4.85 -11.68 8.32
CA ALA A 118 5.86 -12.67 8.02
C ALA A 118 6.98 -12.62 9.05
N PHE A 119 7.42 -13.78 9.55
CA PHE A 119 8.49 -13.85 10.53
C PHE A 119 9.87 -13.94 9.89
N THR A 120 9.95 -14.43 8.66
CA THR A 120 11.21 -14.57 7.92
C THR A 120 11.15 -13.82 6.59
N LEU A 121 12.31 -13.48 6.07
CA LEU A 121 12.42 -12.83 4.77
C LEU A 121 11.88 -13.73 3.64
N HIS A 122 12.13 -15.03 3.70
CA HIS A 122 11.62 -15.99 2.71
C HIS A 122 10.09 -16.00 2.68
N SER A 123 9.44 -15.97 3.85
CA SER A 123 7.97 -15.91 3.94
C SER A 123 7.45 -14.60 3.33
N ALA A 124 8.12 -13.47 3.60
CA ALA A 124 7.78 -12.18 3.02
C ALA A 124 7.93 -12.18 1.50
N MET A 125 9.01 -12.77 0.97
CA MET A 125 9.24 -12.91 -0.46
C MET A 125 8.15 -13.77 -1.12
N SER A 126 7.71 -14.85 -0.47
CA SER A 126 6.59 -15.68 -0.95
C SER A 126 5.29 -14.88 -1.06
N MET A 127 5.00 -14.04 -0.07
CA MET A 127 3.82 -13.18 -0.08
C MET A 127 3.88 -12.17 -1.24
N VAL A 128 5.03 -11.54 -1.45
CA VAL A 128 5.24 -10.58 -2.56
C VAL A 128 5.13 -11.29 -3.92
N ALA A 129 5.73 -12.48 -4.05
CA ALA A 129 5.65 -13.27 -5.27
C ALA A 129 4.21 -13.68 -5.60
N GLY A 130 3.41 -14.03 -4.59
CA GLY A 130 1.98 -14.31 -4.75
C GLY A 130 1.20 -13.10 -5.25
N THR A 131 1.50 -11.93 -4.73
CA THR A 131 0.92 -10.66 -5.20
C THR A 131 1.29 -10.39 -6.67
N ALA A 132 2.56 -10.61 -7.03
CA ALA A 132 3.02 -10.47 -8.42
C ALA A 132 2.24 -11.38 -9.36
N ARG A 133 2.03 -12.63 -8.97
CA ARG A 133 1.22 -13.58 -9.73
C ARG A 133 -0.20 -13.06 -9.94
N SER A 134 -0.81 -12.47 -8.92
CA SER A 134 -2.18 -11.97 -8.98
C SER A 134 -2.36 -10.79 -9.95
N ILE A 135 -1.30 -10.01 -10.20
CA ILE A 135 -1.35 -8.87 -11.13
C ILE A 135 -0.78 -9.19 -12.51
N GLY A 136 -0.36 -10.43 -12.74
CA GLY A 136 0.16 -10.87 -14.02
C GLY A 136 1.65 -10.64 -14.23
N ILE A 137 2.42 -10.53 -13.17
CA ILE A 137 3.87 -10.43 -13.19
C ILE A 137 4.47 -11.77 -12.82
N THR A 138 5.41 -12.27 -13.64
CA THR A 138 6.15 -13.49 -13.35
C THR A 138 7.44 -13.16 -12.61
N VAL A 139 7.85 -14.05 -11.72
CA VAL A 139 9.15 -13.96 -11.02
C VAL A 139 10.12 -14.89 -11.72
N ASP A 140 11.24 -14.35 -12.21
CA ASP A 140 12.23 -15.09 -12.99
C ASP A 140 13.05 -16.01 -12.09
N GLY A 141 13.17 -17.28 -12.50
CA GLY A 141 13.99 -18.27 -11.81
C GLY A 141 13.26 -19.00 -10.69
N LYS A 142 13.98 -19.91 -10.04
CA LYS A 142 13.49 -20.64 -8.87
C LYS A 142 13.62 -19.80 -7.61
N ALA A 143 12.70 -20.02 -6.68
CA ALA A 143 12.80 -19.39 -5.37
C ALA A 143 14.12 -19.75 -4.68
N PRO A 144 14.77 -18.81 -3.96
CA PRO A 144 16.05 -19.07 -3.31
C PRO A 144 16.06 -20.23 -2.32
N TRP A 145 14.90 -20.62 -1.83
CA TRP A 145 14.73 -21.76 -0.91
C TRP A 145 14.36 -23.06 -1.60
N GLU A 146 14.16 -23.06 -2.91
CA GLU A 146 13.91 -24.24 -3.72
C GLU A 146 15.22 -24.73 -4.32
N ASN A 147 15.78 -25.79 -3.76
CA ASN A 147 16.98 -26.41 -4.30
C ASN A 147 16.62 -27.60 -5.18
#